data_3f62dc00196a790762547510cdee1021
#
_entry.id   3f62dc00196a790762547510cdee1021
#
_cell.length_a   1.000
_cell.length_b   1.000
_cell.length_c   1.000
_cell.angle_alpha   90.00
_cell.angle_beta   90.00
_cell.angle_gamma   90.00
#
_symmetry.space_group_name_H-M   'P 1'
#
loop_
_entity.id
_entity.type
_entity.pdbx_description
1 polymer ?
#
loop_
_entity_poly.entity_id
_entity_poly.type
_entity_poly.pdbx_seq_one_letter_code
_entity_poly.pdbx_strand_id
1 'polypeptide(L)'
;MPIYNGIEFIDQSVTSILRQNYDKWELIIGINGHPPKSDVYCLAKAYEQVSNKIRVYDFPDIQGKANTLNAMIGLCNYEYVALLDVDDIWHDEKLDVQSQMLGHYDVIGSNCVWFGDREGIVPPIPLGDISNYDFKLVNPIINSSSIIRKGLCHWNENGIEDYDLWIRLRKQGCKFFNCQSILVKHRIHQTSAFNSKGNDNKVESLLNNHF
;
A
#
# COMPACT_ATOMS: atom_id res chain seq x y z
N MET A 1 2.01 -6.39 3.20
CA MET A 1 0.57 -6.39 3.56
C MET A 1 0.45 -6.43 5.08
N PRO A 2 0.28 -5.30 5.77
CA PRO A 2 -0.06 -5.26 7.19
C PRO A 2 -1.55 -5.59 7.37
N ILE A 3 -1.92 -6.35 8.40
CA ILE A 3 -3.31 -6.74 8.68
C ILE A 3 -3.61 -6.57 10.18
N TYR A 4 -4.52 -5.65 10.48
CA TYR A 4 -5.18 -5.54 11.77
C TYR A 4 -6.65 -5.97 11.64
N ASN A 5 -7.39 -5.40 10.70
CA ASN A 5 -8.76 -5.74 10.33
C ASN A 5 -8.81 -6.15 8.84
N GLY A 6 -9.93 -6.72 8.39
CA GLY A 6 -10.16 -7.04 6.97
C GLY A 6 -9.64 -8.40 6.55
N ILE A 7 -9.39 -9.31 7.50
CA ILE A 7 -8.93 -10.68 7.20
C ILE A 7 -9.88 -11.42 6.26
N GLU A 8 -11.15 -11.08 6.24
CA GLU A 8 -12.18 -11.62 5.35
C GLU A 8 -11.91 -11.35 3.86
N PHE A 9 -11.06 -10.37 3.54
CA PHE A 9 -10.70 -10.03 2.16
C PHE A 9 -9.40 -10.68 1.70
N ILE A 10 -8.67 -11.37 2.59
CA ILE A 10 -7.32 -11.89 2.32
C ILE A 10 -7.25 -12.81 1.09
N ASP A 11 -8.28 -13.63 0.87
CA ASP A 11 -8.34 -14.53 -0.29
C ASP A 11 -8.25 -13.77 -1.62
N GLN A 12 -8.96 -12.66 -1.73
CA GLN A 12 -8.99 -11.86 -2.95
C GLN A 12 -7.68 -11.14 -3.17
N SER A 13 -7.13 -10.54 -2.13
CA SER A 13 -5.87 -9.78 -2.22
C SER A 13 -4.68 -10.71 -2.48
N VAL A 14 -4.54 -11.82 -1.75
CA VAL A 14 -3.45 -12.78 -1.98
C VAL A 14 -3.56 -13.45 -3.34
N THR A 15 -4.77 -13.86 -3.77
CA THR A 15 -5.00 -14.42 -5.11
C THR A 15 -4.55 -13.43 -6.20
N SER A 16 -4.77 -12.14 -6.03
CA SER A 16 -4.35 -11.13 -7.01
C SER A 16 -2.83 -11.03 -7.14
N ILE A 17 -2.08 -11.32 -6.07
CA ILE A 17 -0.61 -11.39 -6.10
C ILE A 17 -0.14 -12.70 -6.77
N LEU A 18 -0.78 -13.82 -6.45
CA LEU A 18 -0.43 -15.12 -7.05
C LEU A 18 -0.65 -15.14 -8.56
N ARG A 19 -1.56 -14.30 -9.08
CA ARG A 19 -1.87 -14.17 -10.51
C ARG A 19 -0.99 -13.19 -11.26
N GLN A 20 -0.02 -12.54 -10.61
CA GLN A 20 0.84 -11.58 -11.27
C GLN A 20 1.67 -12.23 -12.39
N ASN A 21 1.71 -11.58 -13.55
CA ASN A 21 2.52 -12.00 -14.71
C ASN A 21 4.03 -11.72 -14.54
N TYR A 22 4.45 -11.30 -13.37
CA TYR A 22 5.84 -10.96 -13.01
C TYR A 22 6.32 -11.90 -11.90
N ASP A 23 7.43 -12.61 -12.11
CA ASP A 23 7.84 -13.70 -11.22
C ASP A 23 8.74 -13.31 -10.05
N LYS A 24 9.36 -12.12 -10.10
CA LYS A 24 10.35 -11.69 -9.08
C LYS A 24 9.68 -10.94 -7.95
N TRP A 25 8.90 -11.64 -7.13
CA TRP A 25 8.24 -11.07 -5.96
C TRP A 25 8.27 -12.02 -4.76
N GLU A 26 8.12 -11.46 -3.59
CA GLU A 26 7.79 -12.12 -2.33
C GLU A 26 6.63 -11.37 -1.68
N LEU A 27 5.80 -12.06 -0.91
CA LEU A 27 4.74 -11.47 -0.12
C LEU A 27 5.05 -11.62 1.36
N ILE A 28 5.14 -10.49 2.06
CA ILE A 28 5.24 -10.44 3.51
C ILE A 28 3.90 -9.99 4.05
N ILE A 29 3.29 -10.82 4.90
CA ILE A 29 2.06 -10.51 5.62
C ILE A 29 2.43 -10.30 7.09
N GLY A 30 2.05 -9.16 7.66
CA GLY A 30 2.25 -8.84 9.06
C GLY A 30 0.94 -8.70 9.79
N ILE A 31 0.66 -9.59 10.75
CA ILE A 31 -0.51 -9.52 11.63
C ILE A 31 -0.11 -8.72 12.87
N ASN A 32 -0.80 -7.60 13.13
CA ASN A 32 -0.42 -6.71 14.21
C ASN A 32 -1.56 -6.43 15.19
N GLY A 33 -1.21 -6.18 16.47
CA GLY A 33 -2.14 -5.75 17.50
C GLY A 33 -3.17 -6.79 17.95
N HIS A 34 -3.02 -8.05 17.53
CA HIS A 34 -3.81 -9.19 18.00
C HIS A 34 -3.04 -10.00 19.04
N PRO A 35 -3.71 -10.77 19.90
CA PRO A 35 -3.02 -11.72 20.75
C PRO A 35 -2.13 -12.69 19.96
N PRO A 36 -1.01 -13.15 20.53
CA PRO A 36 -0.13 -14.10 19.85
C PRO A 36 -0.89 -15.33 19.33
N LYS A 37 -0.62 -15.71 18.09
CA LYS A 37 -1.26 -16.85 17.41
C LYS A 37 -2.79 -16.74 17.34
N SER A 38 -3.32 -15.54 17.21
CA SER A 38 -4.75 -15.29 17.02
C SER A 38 -5.32 -16.04 15.82
N ASP A 39 -6.65 -16.13 15.74
CA ASP A 39 -7.32 -16.71 14.54
C ASP A 39 -6.95 -15.96 13.26
N VAL A 40 -6.80 -14.63 13.33
CA VAL A 40 -6.33 -13.80 12.22
C VAL A 40 -4.95 -14.25 11.75
N TYR A 41 -4.01 -14.46 12.68
CA TYR A 41 -2.69 -14.98 12.37
C TYR A 41 -2.75 -16.39 11.78
N CYS A 42 -3.51 -17.30 12.38
CA CYS A 42 -3.63 -18.67 11.90
C CYS A 42 -4.22 -18.75 10.48
N LEU A 43 -5.24 -17.94 10.18
CA LEU A 43 -5.81 -17.84 8.83
C LEU A 43 -4.78 -17.33 7.81
N ALA A 44 -4.08 -16.25 8.14
CA ALA A 44 -3.03 -15.73 7.27
C ALA A 44 -1.87 -16.73 7.09
N LYS A 45 -1.46 -17.42 8.15
CA LYS A 45 -0.37 -18.40 8.14
C LYS A 45 -0.59 -19.57 7.19
N ALA A 46 -1.83 -19.95 6.93
CA ALA A 46 -2.17 -21.00 5.98
C ALA A 46 -1.68 -20.70 4.54
N TYR A 47 -1.53 -19.42 4.18
CA TYR A 47 -1.04 -19.06 2.84
C TYR A 47 0.43 -19.41 2.59
N GLU A 48 1.24 -19.64 3.61
CA GLU A 48 2.60 -20.15 3.42
C GLU A 48 2.63 -21.56 2.81
N GLN A 49 1.53 -22.32 2.93
CA GLN A 49 1.39 -23.63 2.27
C GLN A 49 0.99 -23.49 0.79
N VAL A 50 0.46 -22.33 0.39
CA VAL A 50 0.05 -22.06 -1.00
C VAL A 50 1.26 -21.70 -1.87
N SER A 51 2.23 -20.97 -1.31
CA SER A 51 3.43 -20.56 -2.04
C SER A 51 4.61 -20.30 -1.09
N ASN A 52 5.78 -20.81 -1.46
CA ASN A 52 7.03 -20.54 -0.74
C ASN A 52 7.54 -19.09 -0.87
N LYS A 53 6.88 -18.27 -1.69
CA LYS A 53 7.12 -16.83 -1.81
C LYS A 53 6.38 -16.03 -0.74
N ILE A 54 5.48 -16.65 0.05
CA ILE A 54 4.68 -16.00 1.08
C ILE A 54 5.30 -16.27 2.44
N ARG A 55 5.44 -15.22 3.25
CA ARG A 55 5.90 -15.30 4.64
C ARG A 55 4.98 -14.49 5.54
N VAL A 56 4.53 -15.10 6.63
CA VAL A 56 3.60 -14.49 7.59
C VAL A 56 4.26 -14.32 8.95
N TYR A 57 4.18 -13.10 9.46
CA TYR A 57 4.76 -12.72 10.74
C TYR A 57 3.68 -12.23 11.71
N ASP A 58 3.89 -12.57 12.99
CA ASP A 58 3.02 -12.18 14.10
C ASP A 58 3.68 -11.03 14.87
N PHE A 59 2.99 -9.91 14.98
CA PHE A 59 3.44 -8.70 15.68
C PHE A 59 2.43 -8.28 16.77
N PRO A 60 2.23 -9.11 17.82
CA PRO A 60 1.20 -8.87 18.82
C PRO A 60 1.38 -7.54 19.57
N ASP A 61 2.63 -7.12 19.79
CA ASP A 61 2.98 -5.93 20.54
C ASP A 61 3.07 -4.66 19.68
N ILE A 62 2.94 -4.79 18.34
CA ILE A 62 2.99 -3.65 17.41
C ILE A 62 1.57 -3.19 17.09
N GLN A 63 1.29 -1.92 17.39
CA GLN A 63 0.03 -1.28 17.04
C GLN A 63 0.24 -0.23 15.95
N GLY A 64 -0.79 -0.08 15.10
CA GLY A 64 -0.79 0.90 14.02
C GLY A 64 -0.12 0.41 12.75
N LYS A 65 -0.65 0.89 11.61
CA LYS A 65 -0.21 0.49 10.26
C LYS A 65 1.23 0.91 9.99
N ALA A 66 1.60 2.15 10.35
CA ALA A 66 2.92 2.70 10.12
C ALA A 66 4.01 1.91 10.86
N ASN A 67 3.81 1.63 12.15
CA ASN A 67 4.76 0.86 12.96
C ASN A 67 4.91 -0.56 12.42
N THR A 68 3.82 -1.17 11.97
CA THR A 68 3.85 -2.51 11.37
C THR A 68 4.63 -2.51 10.06
N LEU A 69 4.38 -1.56 9.17
CA LEU A 69 5.13 -1.40 7.93
C LEU A 69 6.63 -1.20 8.21
N ASN A 70 6.98 -0.33 9.17
CA ASN A 70 8.37 -0.10 9.56
C ASN A 70 9.06 -1.38 10.08
N ALA A 71 8.36 -2.22 10.85
CA ALA A 71 8.88 -3.51 11.31
C ALA A 71 9.06 -4.50 10.14
N MET A 72 8.15 -4.48 9.17
CA MET A 72 8.17 -5.39 8.02
C MET A 72 9.28 -5.08 7.02
N ILE A 73 9.69 -3.83 6.87
CA ILE A 73 10.70 -3.42 5.87
C ILE A 73 12.04 -4.17 6.03
N GLY A 74 12.45 -4.41 7.26
CA GLY A 74 13.65 -5.20 7.56
C GLY A 74 13.61 -6.66 7.06
N LEU A 75 12.41 -7.18 6.81
CA LEU A 75 12.17 -8.55 6.36
C LEU A 75 12.15 -8.68 4.82
N CYS A 76 12.09 -7.56 4.10
CA CYS A 76 12.06 -7.54 2.64
C CYS A 76 13.45 -7.83 2.05
N ASN A 77 13.51 -8.73 1.06
CA ASN A 77 14.75 -9.08 0.37
C ASN A 77 15.02 -8.22 -0.87
N TYR A 78 13.99 -7.68 -1.50
CA TYR A 78 14.13 -6.91 -2.74
C TYR A 78 14.39 -5.42 -2.50
N GLU A 79 14.95 -4.76 -3.51
CA GLU A 79 15.27 -3.33 -3.50
C GLU A 79 14.02 -2.44 -3.52
N TYR A 80 12.92 -2.94 -4.04
CA TYR A 80 11.64 -2.21 -4.11
C TYR A 80 10.57 -2.93 -3.31
N VAL A 81 9.70 -2.15 -2.69
CA VAL A 81 8.58 -2.61 -1.86
C VAL A 81 7.27 -2.13 -2.47
N ALA A 82 6.39 -3.06 -2.78
CA ALA A 82 5.04 -2.77 -3.21
C ALA A 82 4.07 -2.86 -2.03
N LEU A 83 3.17 -1.89 -1.89
CA LEU A 83 2.17 -1.88 -0.84
C LEU A 83 0.84 -2.45 -1.36
N LEU A 84 0.20 -3.28 -0.55
CA LEU A 84 -1.15 -3.77 -0.78
C LEU A 84 -1.90 -3.82 0.56
N ASP A 85 -2.98 -3.10 0.66
CA ASP A 85 -3.93 -3.23 1.76
C ASP A 85 -4.77 -4.50 1.55
N VAL A 86 -5.14 -5.19 2.62
CA VAL A 86 -5.76 -6.52 2.57
C VAL A 86 -7.12 -6.52 1.87
N ASP A 87 -7.78 -5.38 1.81
CA ASP A 87 -9.09 -5.17 1.20
C ASP A 87 -9.04 -4.78 -0.30
N ASP A 88 -7.85 -4.52 -0.85
CA ASP A 88 -7.66 -4.15 -2.25
C ASP A 88 -7.26 -5.34 -3.13
N ILE A 89 -7.39 -5.17 -4.45
CA ILE A 89 -7.08 -6.20 -5.45
C ILE A 89 -6.19 -5.60 -6.54
N TRP A 90 -5.10 -6.30 -6.87
CA TRP A 90 -4.23 -5.93 -7.98
C TRP A 90 -4.70 -6.52 -9.32
N HIS A 91 -4.49 -5.79 -10.40
CA HIS A 91 -4.58 -6.31 -11.75
C HIS A 91 -3.41 -7.27 -12.02
N ASP A 92 -3.63 -8.33 -12.78
CA ASP A 92 -2.64 -9.39 -13.03
C ASP A 92 -1.32 -8.86 -13.64
N GLU A 93 -1.35 -7.75 -14.38
CA GLU A 93 -0.19 -7.11 -15.02
C GLU A 93 0.47 -6.01 -14.18
N LYS A 94 0.02 -5.77 -12.95
CA LYS A 94 0.49 -4.61 -12.17
C LYS A 94 2.00 -4.58 -11.99
N LEU A 95 2.59 -5.68 -11.52
CA LEU A 95 4.02 -5.71 -11.26
C LEU A 95 4.83 -5.66 -12.55
N ASP A 96 4.36 -6.28 -13.63
CA ASP A 96 5.03 -6.24 -14.93
C ASP A 96 5.07 -4.81 -15.49
N VAL A 97 3.92 -4.13 -15.56
CA VAL A 97 3.81 -2.75 -16.04
C VAL A 97 4.66 -1.78 -15.23
N GLN A 98 4.58 -1.85 -13.89
CA GLN A 98 5.33 -0.94 -13.03
C GLN A 98 6.83 -1.27 -12.97
N SER A 99 7.22 -2.53 -13.21
CA SER A 99 8.63 -2.94 -13.22
C SER A 99 9.45 -2.21 -14.28
N GLN A 100 8.81 -1.76 -15.37
CA GLN A 100 9.45 -1.00 -16.43
C GLN A 100 9.94 0.39 -15.97
N MET A 101 9.40 0.91 -14.88
CA MET A 101 9.78 2.21 -14.29
C MET A 101 10.83 2.08 -13.18
N LEU A 102 11.17 0.85 -12.75
CA LEU A 102 12.20 0.61 -11.73
C LEU A 102 13.56 1.16 -12.20
N GLY A 103 14.30 1.76 -11.27
CA GLY A 103 15.58 2.40 -11.58
C GLY A 103 15.46 3.84 -12.12
N HIS A 104 14.32 4.22 -12.69
CA HIS A 104 14.06 5.57 -13.21
C HIS A 104 13.36 6.47 -12.19
N TYR A 105 12.50 5.87 -11.35
CA TYR A 105 11.70 6.55 -10.33
C TYR A 105 11.86 5.89 -8.97
N ASP A 106 11.70 6.69 -7.92
CA ASP A 106 11.81 6.26 -6.53
C ASP A 106 10.48 5.76 -5.97
N VAL A 107 9.38 6.36 -6.44
CA VAL A 107 8.00 6.00 -6.11
C VAL A 107 7.20 5.86 -7.40
N ILE A 108 6.55 4.71 -7.58
CA ILE A 108 5.78 4.39 -8.76
C ILE A 108 4.38 4.00 -8.32
N GLY A 109 3.40 4.78 -8.70
CA GLY A 109 1.98 4.50 -8.49
C GLY A 109 1.27 4.08 -9.77
N SER A 110 -0.03 3.94 -9.69
CA SER A 110 -0.91 3.75 -10.83
C SER A 110 -2.30 4.28 -10.56
N ASN A 111 -3.09 4.39 -11.62
CA ASN A 111 -4.51 4.64 -11.49
C ASN A 111 -5.21 3.49 -10.79
N CYS A 112 -6.38 3.75 -10.21
CA CYS A 112 -7.24 2.73 -9.60
C CYS A 112 -8.69 2.93 -10.02
N VAL A 113 -9.51 1.92 -9.79
CA VAL A 113 -10.97 1.99 -9.86
C VAL A 113 -11.56 1.57 -8.52
N TRP A 114 -12.55 2.29 -8.04
CA TRP A 114 -13.28 1.94 -6.82
C TRP A 114 -14.26 0.79 -7.08
N PHE A 115 -14.43 -0.05 -6.07
CA PHE A 115 -15.42 -1.14 -6.04
C PHE A 115 -15.94 -1.38 -4.62
N GLY A 116 -16.98 -2.20 -4.46
CA GLY A 116 -17.65 -2.43 -3.19
C GLY A 116 -18.85 -1.51 -3.03
N ASP A 117 -18.92 -0.68 -1.97
CA ASP A 117 -20.06 0.24 -1.73
C ASP A 117 -20.17 1.36 -2.78
N ARG A 118 -19.11 1.58 -3.55
CA ARG A 118 -19.07 2.48 -4.72
C ARG A 118 -18.34 1.77 -5.85
N GLU A 119 -18.92 1.76 -7.04
CA GLU A 119 -18.35 1.06 -8.19
C GLU A 119 -18.04 1.97 -9.38
N GLY A 120 -16.98 1.62 -10.10
CA GLY A 120 -16.65 2.21 -11.40
C GLY A 120 -16.08 3.64 -11.33
N ILE A 121 -15.85 4.20 -10.14
CA ILE A 121 -15.28 5.53 -10.01
C ILE A 121 -13.76 5.44 -10.12
N VAL A 122 -13.19 6.22 -11.03
CA VAL A 122 -11.75 6.42 -11.17
C VAL A 122 -11.41 7.77 -10.53
N PRO A 123 -10.69 7.81 -9.38
CA PRO A 123 -10.37 9.07 -8.73
C PRO A 123 -9.43 9.91 -9.61
N PRO A 124 -9.61 11.24 -9.65
CA PRO A 124 -8.73 12.11 -10.41
C PRO A 124 -7.39 12.29 -9.68
N ILE A 125 -6.38 11.53 -10.07
CA ILE A 125 -5.00 11.69 -9.60
C ILE A 125 -4.09 12.10 -10.76
N PRO A 126 -2.98 12.79 -10.50
CA PRO A 126 -2.02 13.13 -11.55
C PRO A 126 -1.36 11.87 -12.11
N LEU A 127 -1.15 11.80 -13.44
CA LEU A 127 -0.58 10.66 -14.16
C LEU A 127 0.71 11.05 -14.89
N GLY A 128 1.55 10.06 -15.21
CA GLY A 128 2.86 10.24 -15.83
C GLY A 128 3.94 10.63 -14.80
N ASP A 129 4.94 11.40 -15.24
CA ASP A 129 5.95 11.96 -14.33
C ASP A 129 5.33 13.09 -13.50
N ILE A 130 5.15 12.82 -12.21
CA ILE A 130 4.55 13.74 -11.24
C ILE A 130 5.56 14.32 -10.26
N SER A 131 6.87 14.17 -10.55
CA SER A 131 7.95 14.66 -9.69
C SER A 131 7.88 16.18 -9.42
N ASN A 132 7.24 16.94 -10.30
CA ASN A 132 7.02 18.38 -10.14
C ASN A 132 5.57 18.78 -9.81
N TYR A 133 4.69 17.81 -9.60
CA TYR A 133 3.30 18.10 -9.23
C TYR A 133 3.20 18.69 -7.81
N ASP A 134 2.20 19.53 -7.58
CA ASP A 134 1.94 20.09 -6.25
C ASP A 134 1.11 19.12 -5.41
N PHE A 135 1.77 18.46 -4.47
CA PHE A 135 1.15 17.48 -3.57
C PHE A 135 0.21 18.11 -2.52
N LYS A 136 0.06 19.44 -2.48
CA LYS A 136 -0.98 20.09 -1.67
C LYS A 136 -2.39 19.88 -2.24
N LEU A 137 -2.50 19.68 -3.56
CA LEU A 137 -3.80 19.65 -4.25
C LEU A 137 -4.57 18.35 -4.03
N VAL A 138 -3.84 17.24 -3.91
CA VAL A 138 -4.41 15.89 -3.72
C VAL A 138 -3.35 14.93 -3.21
N ASN A 139 -3.74 13.87 -2.47
CA ASN A 139 -2.86 12.73 -2.26
C ASN A 139 -2.60 12.06 -3.61
N PRO A 140 -1.36 12.15 -4.17
CA PRO A 140 -1.15 11.82 -5.57
C PRO A 140 -0.99 10.33 -5.84
N ILE A 141 -0.72 9.52 -4.82
CA ILE A 141 -0.43 8.09 -4.95
C ILE A 141 -1.43 7.28 -4.12
N ILE A 142 -2.15 6.40 -4.79
CA ILE A 142 -3.00 5.40 -4.13
C ILE A 142 -2.10 4.39 -3.42
N ASN A 143 -2.27 4.23 -2.10
CA ASN A 143 -1.39 3.40 -1.26
C ASN A 143 -1.15 2.00 -1.86
N SER A 144 -2.20 1.25 -2.14
CA SER A 144 -2.11 -0.11 -2.72
C SER A 144 -1.59 -0.16 -4.16
N SER A 145 -1.43 1.00 -4.83
CA SER A 145 -0.82 1.06 -6.15
C SER A 145 0.69 1.23 -6.09
N SER A 146 1.22 1.66 -4.96
CA SER A 146 2.60 2.13 -4.84
C SER A 146 3.63 1.02 -4.89
N ILE A 147 4.75 1.31 -5.55
CA ILE A 147 6.05 0.63 -5.42
C ILE A 147 7.07 1.68 -5.03
N ILE A 148 7.86 1.42 -4.00
CA ILE A 148 8.78 2.38 -3.39
C ILE A 148 10.17 1.75 -3.30
N ARG A 149 11.23 2.51 -3.55
CA ARG A 149 12.60 2.08 -3.26
C ARG A 149 12.73 1.82 -1.75
N LYS A 150 13.13 0.59 -1.36
CA LYS A 150 13.14 0.12 0.03
C LYS A 150 13.83 1.07 1.00
N GLY A 151 14.98 1.65 0.61
CA GLY A 151 15.72 2.58 1.45
C GLY A 151 15.00 3.90 1.79
N LEU A 152 13.87 4.18 1.13
CA LEU A 152 13.04 5.37 1.38
C LEU A 152 11.82 5.07 2.26
N CYS A 153 11.56 3.80 2.54
CA CYS A 153 10.40 3.34 3.29
C CYS A 153 10.55 3.66 4.77
N HIS A 154 9.87 4.69 5.25
CA HIS A 154 9.72 5.00 6.66
C HIS A 154 8.44 5.79 6.90
N TRP A 155 7.48 5.18 7.59
CA TRP A 155 6.16 5.77 7.86
C TRP A 155 6.09 6.38 9.26
N ASN A 156 5.42 7.54 9.37
CA ASN A 156 5.12 8.19 10.64
C ASN A 156 3.71 7.80 11.11
N GLU A 157 3.53 7.59 12.42
CA GLU A 157 2.23 7.32 13.04
C GLU A 157 1.43 8.64 13.20
N ASN A 158 0.74 9.06 12.14
CA ASN A 158 -0.07 10.28 12.14
C ASN A 158 -1.49 10.06 11.58
N GLY A 159 -1.80 8.80 11.21
CA GLY A 159 -3.13 8.38 10.72
C GLY A 159 -3.43 8.69 9.25
N ILE A 160 -2.47 9.22 8.50
CA ILE A 160 -2.43 9.38 7.04
C ILE A 160 -0.99 9.18 6.57
N GLU A 161 -0.42 8.08 7.01
CA GLU A 161 0.99 7.71 6.93
C GLU A 161 1.53 7.64 5.49
N ASP A 162 0.69 7.31 4.51
CA ASP A 162 1.03 7.26 3.10
C ASP A 162 1.25 8.67 2.54
N TYR A 163 0.30 9.58 2.73
CA TYR A 163 0.38 10.94 2.22
C TYR A 163 1.54 11.72 2.87
N ASP A 164 1.75 11.54 4.18
CA ASP A 164 2.93 12.08 4.88
C ASP A 164 4.23 11.61 4.22
N LEU A 165 4.33 10.30 3.93
CA LEU A 165 5.50 9.74 3.26
C LEU A 165 5.72 10.38 1.89
N TRP A 166 4.67 10.51 1.07
CA TRP A 166 4.79 11.11 -0.26
C TRP A 166 5.29 12.55 -0.21
N ILE A 167 4.74 13.37 0.71
CA ILE A 167 5.16 14.76 0.88
C ILE A 167 6.63 14.84 1.31
N ARG A 168 7.05 14.01 2.27
CA ARG A 168 8.46 13.99 2.74
C ARG A 168 9.41 13.60 1.62
N LEU A 169 9.12 12.55 0.88
CA LEU A 169 9.93 12.10 -0.24
C LEU A 169 9.98 13.13 -1.38
N ARG A 170 8.86 13.79 -1.66
CA ARG A 170 8.80 14.89 -2.63
C ARG A 170 9.74 16.03 -2.24
N LYS A 171 9.76 16.42 -0.96
CA LYS A 171 10.67 17.46 -0.42
C LYS A 171 12.15 17.06 -0.49
N GLN A 172 12.44 15.77 -0.43
CA GLN A 172 13.80 15.23 -0.58
C GLN A 172 14.24 15.15 -2.06
N GLY A 173 13.39 15.55 -3.01
CA GLY A 173 13.71 15.52 -4.44
C GLY A 173 13.56 14.15 -5.09
N CYS A 174 12.87 13.21 -4.44
CA CYS A 174 12.56 11.90 -5.02
C CYS A 174 11.70 12.05 -6.27
N LYS A 175 11.89 11.11 -7.21
CA LYS A 175 11.16 11.06 -8.47
C LYS A 175 9.91 10.18 -8.36
N PHE A 176 8.80 10.70 -8.85
CA PHE A 176 7.49 10.05 -8.77
C PHE A 176 6.87 9.84 -10.14
N PHE A 177 6.27 8.68 -10.34
CA PHE A 177 5.54 8.35 -11.57
C PHE A 177 4.24 7.63 -11.27
N ASN A 178 3.16 8.00 -11.96
CA ASN A 178 1.90 7.24 -11.95
C ASN A 178 1.62 6.64 -13.32
N CYS A 179 1.54 5.32 -13.40
CA CYS A 179 1.08 4.62 -14.61
C CYS A 179 -0.36 5.02 -14.94
N GLN A 180 -0.64 5.20 -16.23
CA GLN A 180 -1.99 5.57 -16.72
C GLN A 180 -2.98 4.40 -16.57
N SER A 181 -2.49 3.17 -16.63
CA SER A 181 -3.30 1.96 -16.51
C SER A 181 -3.95 1.86 -15.13
N ILE A 182 -5.18 1.36 -15.08
CA ILE A 182 -5.88 0.99 -13.85
C ILE A 182 -5.32 -0.36 -13.40
N LEU A 183 -4.42 -0.35 -12.42
CA LEU A 183 -3.73 -1.55 -11.94
C LEU A 183 -4.20 -2.00 -10.55
N VAL A 184 -5.11 -1.25 -9.95
CA VAL A 184 -5.68 -1.54 -8.62
C VAL A 184 -7.18 -1.38 -8.65
N LYS A 185 -7.89 -2.32 -8.04
CA LYS A 185 -9.26 -2.13 -7.57
C LYS A 185 -9.18 -1.77 -6.09
N HIS A 186 -9.58 -0.53 -5.76
CA HIS A 186 -9.59 -0.02 -4.40
C HIS A 186 -10.97 -0.18 -3.79
N ARG A 187 -11.04 -0.93 -2.68
CA ARG A 187 -12.31 -1.26 -2.04
C ARG A 187 -12.81 -0.12 -1.19
N ILE A 188 -14.07 0.24 -1.40
CA ILE A 188 -14.81 1.17 -0.55
C ILE A 188 -15.81 0.37 0.27
N HIS A 189 -15.71 0.46 1.60
CA HIS A 189 -16.64 -0.17 2.55
C HIS A 189 -16.76 0.67 3.82
N GLN A 190 -17.77 0.39 4.66
CA GLN A 190 -18.10 1.23 5.82
C GLN A 190 -16.97 1.37 6.84
N THR A 191 -16.14 0.35 7.00
CA THR A 191 -15.01 0.33 7.94
C THR A 191 -13.67 0.69 7.28
N SER A 192 -13.68 1.11 6.01
CA SER A 192 -12.48 1.57 5.31
C SER A 192 -11.89 2.80 5.99
N ALA A 193 -10.57 2.84 6.14
CA ALA A 193 -9.85 4.00 6.67
C ALA A 193 -10.15 5.27 5.87
N PHE A 194 -10.36 5.14 4.55
CA PHE A 194 -10.73 6.23 3.66
C PHE A 194 -12.05 6.93 4.06
N ASN A 195 -13.01 6.18 4.62
CA ASN A 195 -14.30 6.70 5.08
C ASN A 195 -14.31 7.12 6.56
N SER A 196 -13.17 7.08 7.26
CA SER A 196 -13.12 7.40 8.67
C SER A 196 -13.44 8.88 8.93
N LYS A 197 -14.31 9.14 9.93
CA LYS A 197 -14.64 10.50 10.35
C LYS A 197 -13.38 11.25 10.81
N GLY A 198 -13.20 12.47 10.33
CA GLY A 198 -12.07 13.33 10.72
C GLY A 198 -10.82 13.20 9.82
N ASN A 199 -10.88 12.44 8.73
CA ASN A 199 -9.77 12.40 7.78
C ASN A 199 -9.46 13.78 7.19
N ASP A 200 -10.47 14.60 6.89
CA ASP A 200 -10.26 15.97 6.36
C ASP A 200 -9.43 16.81 7.33
N ASN A 201 -9.73 16.76 8.63
CA ASN A 201 -8.98 17.49 9.66
C ASN A 201 -7.53 17.00 9.77
N LYS A 202 -7.29 15.68 9.60
CA LYS A 202 -5.95 15.11 9.60
C LYS A 202 -5.15 15.55 8.36
N VAL A 203 -5.79 15.57 7.20
CA VAL A 203 -5.18 16.06 5.96
C VAL A 203 -4.82 17.56 6.09
N GLU A 204 -5.74 18.39 6.59
CA GLU A 204 -5.48 19.79 6.81
C GLU A 204 -4.31 20.02 7.79
N SER A 205 -4.29 19.30 8.90
CA SER A 205 -3.19 19.35 9.86
C SER A 205 -1.87 18.90 9.24
N LEU A 206 -1.87 17.84 8.45
CA LEU A 206 -0.70 17.36 7.74
C LEU A 206 -0.15 18.44 6.79
N LEU A 207 -1.01 19.02 5.98
CA LEU A 207 -0.61 20.05 5.01
C LEU A 207 -0.05 21.28 5.73
N ASN A 208 -0.69 21.75 6.82
CA ASN A 208 -0.20 22.86 7.62
C ASN A 208 1.16 22.60 8.26
N ASN A 209 1.46 21.36 8.61
CA ASN A 209 2.76 20.98 9.19
C ASN A 209 3.87 20.90 8.13
N HIS A 210 3.50 20.66 6.89
CA HIS A 210 4.46 20.44 5.81
C HIS A 210 4.66 21.68 4.92
N PHE A 211 3.72 22.59 4.85
CA PHE A 211 3.74 23.75 3.94
C PHE A 211 3.43 25.06 4.63
#